data_37bff0bcef3bfa51128b7de40f7e92fd
#
_entry.id   37bff0bcef3bfa51128b7de40f7e92fd
#
_cell.length_a   1.000
_cell.length_b   1.000
_cell.length_c   1.000
_cell.angle_alpha   90.00
_cell.angle_beta   90.00
_cell.angle_gamma   90.00
#
_symmetry.space_group_name_H-M   'P 1'
#
loop_
_entity.id
_entity.type
_entity.pdbx_description
1 polymer ?
#
loop_
_entity_poly.entity_id
_entity_poly.type
_entity_poly.pdbx_seq_one_letter_code
_entity_poly.pdbx_strand_id
1 'polypeptide(L)'
;MIDFLLSSFFIPVYFITWVISMLTYKKYFDTVMRFFPIFIAYTFFTETLGYFIINFEEFSFFEEKEYAWHNVVIYNLYTILSFLFFFWMYWKLISNGKYKKVIFLLAILTTVAFFISSLLQDPMHTGLYFADMVASYSLLFSIALYFKEKRLQGFKIIQKNNLMFWISIGLFIFYLVFPHLYFIGFEFPEIWIEYRFRKILQVFIVIMYILFCVGFLKGKRSSFN
;
A
#
# COMPACT_ATOMS: atom_id res chain seq x y z
N MET A 1 3.95 16.05 21.52
CA MET A 1 2.68 15.79 20.82
C MET A 1 2.59 16.56 19.49
N ILE A 2 2.85 17.87 19.46
CA ILE A 2 2.82 18.68 18.22
C ILE A 2 3.91 18.18 17.25
N ASP A 3 5.11 17.91 17.71
CA ASP A 3 6.22 17.42 16.89
C ASP A 3 5.90 16.04 16.27
N PHE A 4 5.24 15.15 17.01
CA PHE A 4 4.71 13.88 16.49
C PHE A 4 3.73 14.10 15.34
N LEU A 5 2.76 14.99 15.52
CA LEU A 5 1.77 15.30 14.49
C LEU A 5 2.39 15.95 13.24
N LEU A 6 3.48 16.72 13.41
CA LEU A 6 4.19 17.35 12.29
C LEU A 6 5.13 16.40 11.54
N SER A 7 5.72 15.43 12.23
CA SER A 7 6.66 14.46 11.64
C SER A 7 5.96 13.23 11.06
N SER A 8 4.81 12.83 11.63
CA SER A 8 4.12 11.57 11.33
C SER A 8 2.60 11.77 11.14
N PHE A 9 2.20 12.88 10.48
CA PHE A 9 0.79 13.27 10.28
C PHE A 9 -0.04 12.22 9.50
N PHE A 10 0.59 11.29 8.82
CA PHE A 10 -0.07 10.20 8.12
C PHE A 10 -0.61 9.10 9.06
N ILE A 11 0.00 8.89 10.24
CA ILE A 11 -0.47 7.86 11.20
C ILE A 11 -1.90 8.12 11.68
N PRO A 12 -2.28 9.34 12.10
CA PRO A 12 -3.68 9.65 12.38
C PRO A 12 -4.64 9.41 11.20
N VAL A 13 -4.18 9.60 9.96
CA VAL A 13 -4.99 9.36 8.76
C VAL A 13 -5.30 7.87 8.59
N TYR A 14 -4.35 6.97 8.87
CA TYR A 14 -4.60 5.53 8.89
C TYR A 14 -5.67 5.17 9.92
N PHE A 15 -5.54 5.68 11.14
CA PHE A 15 -6.51 5.43 12.22
C PHE A 15 -7.92 5.90 11.84
N ILE A 16 -8.05 7.14 11.34
CA ILE A 16 -9.34 7.69 10.89
C ILE A 16 -9.93 6.84 9.77
N THR A 17 -9.12 6.43 8.80
CA THR A 17 -9.57 5.58 7.69
C THR A 17 -10.02 4.21 8.19
N TRP A 18 -9.31 3.63 9.14
CA TRP A 18 -9.71 2.38 9.78
C TRP A 18 -11.06 2.50 10.48
N VAL A 19 -11.25 3.54 11.30
CA VAL A 19 -12.53 3.80 11.97
C VAL A 19 -13.67 3.96 10.95
N ILE A 20 -13.47 4.76 9.89
CA ILE A 20 -14.47 4.95 8.83
C ILE A 20 -14.77 3.62 8.14
N SER A 21 -13.77 2.80 7.87
CA SER A 21 -13.96 1.49 7.26
C SER A 21 -14.82 0.57 8.15
N MET A 22 -14.60 0.57 9.46
CA MET A 22 -15.39 -0.21 10.41
C MET A 22 -16.84 0.29 10.52
N LEU A 23 -17.05 1.61 10.60
CA LEU A 23 -18.40 2.21 10.66
C LEU A 23 -19.23 1.92 9.41
N THR A 24 -18.56 1.79 8.26
CA THR A 24 -19.23 1.52 6.97
C THR A 24 -19.23 0.03 6.59
N TYR A 25 -18.74 -0.85 7.44
CA TYR A 25 -18.51 -2.28 7.17
C TYR A 25 -19.76 -3.01 6.64
N LYS A 26 -20.94 -2.68 7.15
CA LYS A 26 -22.23 -3.25 6.70
C LYS A 26 -22.50 -3.08 5.21
N LYS A 27 -21.81 -2.14 4.52
CA LYS A 27 -22.02 -1.90 3.08
C LYS A 27 -21.27 -2.90 2.20
N TYR A 28 -20.23 -3.58 2.71
CA TYR A 28 -19.31 -4.41 1.89
C TYR A 28 -18.83 -5.70 2.56
N PHE A 29 -19.41 -6.10 3.72
CA PHE A 29 -18.98 -7.29 4.46
C PHE A 29 -19.14 -8.61 3.70
N ASP A 30 -20.04 -8.67 2.72
CA ASP A 30 -20.33 -9.80 1.84
C ASP A 30 -19.47 -9.81 0.55
N THR A 31 -18.55 -8.88 0.43
CA THR A 31 -17.65 -8.73 -0.72
C THR A 31 -16.21 -9.09 -0.37
N VAL A 32 -15.32 -9.09 -1.38
CA VAL A 32 -13.87 -9.24 -1.18
C VAL A 32 -13.31 -8.14 -0.26
N MET A 33 -13.96 -6.95 -0.26
CA MET A 33 -13.55 -5.80 0.52
C MET A 33 -13.71 -5.97 2.04
N ARG A 34 -14.37 -7.04 2.50
CA ARG A 34 -14.53 -7.35 3.94
C ARG A 34 -13.19 -7.44 4.71
N PHE A 35 -12.11 -7.76 4.02
CA PHE A 35 -10.78 -7.86 4.62
C PHE A 35 -9.99 -6.54 4.62
N PHE A 36 -10.51 -5.51 3.94
CA PHE A 36 -9.82 -4.24 3.82
C PHE A 36 -9.63 -3.49 5.15
N PRO A 37 -10.59 -3.51 6.11
CA PRO A 37 -10.36 -2.94 7.44
C PRO A 37 -9.22 -3.60 8.21
N ILE A 38 -9.04 -4.91 8.04
CA ILE A 38 -7.93 -5.66 8.66
C ILE A 38 -6.60 -5.19 8.04
N PHE A 39 -6.58 -5.00 6.72
CA PHE A 39 -5.41 -4.47 6.02
C PHE A 39 -5.05 -3.04 6.48
N ILE A 40 -6.04 -2.14 6.64
CA ILE A 40 -5.80 -0.78 7.15
C ILE A 40 -5.30 -0.83 8.60
N ALA A 41 -5.87 -1.69 9.45
CA ALA A 41 -5.40 -1.89 10.82
C ALA A 41 -3.95 -2.39 10.83
N TYR A 42 -3.61 -3.37 9.99
CA TYR A 42 -2.24 -3.87 9.82
C TYR A 42 -1.28 -2.74 9.45
N THR A 43 -1.64 -1.90 8.47
CA THR A 43 -0.85 -0.72 8.10
C THR A 43 -0.67 0.24 9.29
N PHE A 44 -1.75 0.57 9.99
CA PHE A 44 -1.72 1.47 11.14
C PHE A 44 -0.78 0.96 12.24
N PHE A 45 -0.87 -0.33 12.59
CA PHE A 45 -0.02 -0.93 13.62
C PHE A 45 1.44 -1.04 13.18
N THR A 46 1.70 -1.37 11.90
CA THR A 46 3.07 -1.40 11.34
C THR A 46 3.73 -0.02 11.41
N GLU A 47 3.02 1.03 11.01
CA GLU A 47 3.54 2.40 11.06
C GLU A 47 3.71 2.92 12.48
N THR A 48 2.81 2.54 13.39
CA THR A 48 2.93 2.87 14.81
C THR A 48 4.14 2.16 15.42
N LEU A 49 4.35 0.88 15.12
CA LEU A 49 5.53 0.14 15.56
C LEU A 49 6.81 0.76 14.99
N GLY A 50 6.82 1.09 13.69
CA GLY A 50 7.96 1.76 13.05
C GLY A 50 8.30 3.10 13.71
N TYR A 51 7.29 3.85 14.14
CA TYR A 51 7.49 5.08 14.91
C TYR A 51 8.14 4.80 16.28
N PHE A 52 7.69 3.76 17.01
CA PHE A 52 8.28 3.40 18.30
C PHE A 52 9.73 2.98 18.16
N ILE A 53 10.08 2.17 17.18
CA ILE A 53 11.45 1.72 16.93
C ILE A 53 12.41 2.91 16.70
N ILE A 54 11.97 3.92 15.93
CA ILE A 54 12.81 5.09 15.63
C ILE A 54 13.00 5.98 16.86
N ASN A 55 12.00 6.08 17.75
CA ASN A 55 11.99 7.09 18.81
C ASN A 55 12.30 6.54 20.21
N PHE A 56 12.28 5.23 20.40
CA PHE A 56 12.47 4.60 21.71
C PHE A 56 13.38 3.37 21.59
N GLU A 57 14.55 3.41 22.19
CA GLU A 57 15.56 2.33 22.16
C GLU A 57 15.01 0.98 22.68
N GLU A 58 14.04 1.02 23.59
CA GLU A 58 13.39 -0.16 24.18
C GLU A 58 12.65 -1.04 23.13
N PHE A 59 12.27 -0.46 21.98
CA PHE A 59 11.61 -1.15 20.88
C PHE A 59 12.55 -1.55 19.74
N SER A 60 13.88 -1.33 19.91
CA SER A 60 14.86 -1.71 18.90
C SER A 60 14.86 -3.22 18.65
N PHE A 61 15.01 -3.63 17.39
CA PHE A 61 15.25 -5.03 17.00
C PHE A 61 16.72 -5.43 17.06
N PHE A 62 17.63 -4.45 17.15
CA PHE A 62 19.07 -4.67 17.09
C PHE A 62 19.72 -4.20 18.40
N GLU A 63 20.66 -4.98 18.89
CA GLU A 63 21.46 -4.65 20.08
C GLU A 63 22.56 -3.64 19.75
N GLU A 64 23.07 -3.65 18.51
CA GLU A 64 24.05 -2.69 18.05
C GLU A 64 23.43 -1.30 17.92
N LYS A 65 24.04 -0.31 18.60
CA LYS A 65 23.58 1.08 18.59
C LYS A 65 23.50 1.71 17.19
N GLU A 66 24.34 1.24 16.27
CA GLU A 66 24.34 1.68 14.87
C GLU A 66 23.04 1.36 14.15
N TYR A 67 22.41 0.22 14.50
CA TYR A 67 21.18 -0.27 13.88
C TYR A 67 19.94 -0.13 14.76
N ALA A 68 20.07 0.44 15.95
CA ALA A 68 18.96 0.52 16.91
C ALA A 68 17.69 1.17 16.38
N TRP A 69 17.82 2.09 15.43
CA TRP A 69 16.70 2.81 14.79
C TRP A 69 16.20 2.18 13.47
N HIS A 70 16.80 1.05 13.06
CA HIS A 70 16.41 0.38 11.81
C HIS A 70 15.08 -0.35 11.98
N ASN A 71 14.09 0.08 11.21
CA ASN A 71 12.76 -0.55 11.15
C ASN A 71 12.48 -1.18 9.78
N VAL A 72 13.50 -1.30 8.93
CA VAL A 72 13.38 -1.76 7.54
C VAL A 72 12.80 -3.16 7.44
N VAL A 73 13.16 -4.06 8.38
CA VAL A 73 12.65 -5.44 8.44
C VAL A 73 11.12 -5.50 8.45
N ILE A 74 10.49 -4.68 9.31
CA ILE A 74 9.02 -4.67 9.39
C ILE A 74 8.39 -4.11 8.11
N TYR A 75 9.03 -3.13 7.47
CA TYR A 75 8.54 -2.57 6.22
C TYR A 75 8.74 -3.52 5.05
N ASN A 76 9.83 -4.27 4.97
CA ASN A 76 10.02 -5.31 3.96
C ASN A 76 8.90 -6.37 4.07
N LEU A 77 8.62 -6.86 5.29
CA LEU A 77 7.54 -7.82 5.51
C LEU A 77 6.17 -7.21 5.18
N TYR A 78 5.92 -5.97 5.64
CA TYR A 78 4.70 -5.23 5.35
C TYR A 78 4.46 -5.09 3.85
N THR A 79 5.48 -4.73 3.09
CA THR A 79 5.38 -4.51 1.65
C THR A 79 5.04 -5.80 0.90
N ILE A 80 5.71 -6.92 1.22
CA ILE A 80 5.41 -8.23 0.63
C ILE A 80 3.94 -8.61 0.87
N LEU A 81 3.49 -8.54 2.13
CA LEU A 81 2.11 -8.90 2.49
C LEU A 81 1.09 -7.96 1.84
N SER A 82 1.40 -6.68 1.72
CA SER A 82 0.55 -5.68 1.07
C SER A 82 0.35 -5.98 -0.41
N PHE A 83 1.42 -6.27 -1.15
CA PHE A 83 1.31 -6.62 -2.57
C PHE A 83 0.54 -7.93 -2.78
N LEU A 84 0.80 -8.96 -1.98
CA LEU A 84 0.06 -10.22 -2.04
C LEU A 84 -1.43 -10.02 -1.76
N PHE A 85 -1.78 -9.17 -0.77
CA PHE A 85 -3.16 -8.81 -0.48
C PHE A 85 -3.82 -8.11 -1.67
N PHE A 86 -3.17 -7.13 -2.30
CA PHE A 86 -3.73 -6.43 -3.45
C PHE A 86 -3.87 -7.33 -4.67
N PHE A 87 -2.89 -8.18 -4.99
CA PHE A 87 -3.02 -9.15 -6.09
C PHE A 87 -4.17 -10.13 -5.83
N TRP A 88 -4.29 -10.66 -4.61
CA TRP A 88 -5.41 -11.52 -4.23
C TRP A 88 -6.75 -10.79 -4.40
N MET A 89 -6.85 -9.54 -3.98
CA MET A 89 -8.04 -8.72 -4.09
C MET A 89 -8.44 -8.52 -5.57
N TYR A 90 -7.52 -8.10 -6.43
CA TYR A 90 -7.80 -7.93 -7.87
C TYR A 90 -8.11 -9.25 -8.55
N TRP A 91 -7.43 -10.33 -8.20
CA TRP A 91 -7.72 -11.67 -8.72
C TRP A 91 -9.14 -12.13 -8.37
N LYS A 92 -9.64 -11.81 -7.20
CA LYS A 92 -11.03 -12.11 -6.78
C LYS A 92 -12.05 -11.24 -7.50
N LEU A 93 -11.75 -9.97 -7.74
CA LEU A 93 -12.67 -8.98 -8.32
C LEU A 93 -12.84 -9.11 -9.85
N ILE A 94 -11.84 -9.60 -10.55
CA ILE A 94 -11.87 -9.82 -11.99
C ILE A 94 -12.60 -11.13 -12.27
N SER A 95 -13.51 -11.11 -13.27
CA SER A 95 -14.26 -12.29 -13.72
C SER A 95 -13.59 -12.99 -14.90
N ASN A 96 -12.88 -12.24 -15.76
CA ASN A 96 -12.24 -12.77 -16.96
C ASN A 96 -11.08 -13.71 -16.62
N GLY A 97 -11.19 -14.98 -17.02
CA GLY A 97 -10.20 -16.02 -16.71
C GLY A 97 -8.79 -15.73 -17.25
N LYS A 98 -8.68 -15.07 -18.42
CA LYS A 98 -7.37 -14.66 -18.99
C LYS A 98 -6.71 -13.60 -18.08
N TYR A 99 -7.48 -12.60 -17.65
CA TYR A 99 -6.94 -11.55 -16.76
C TYR A 99 -6.60 -12.10 -15.36
N LYS A 100 -7.41 -13.03 -14.82
CA LYS A 100 -7.06 -13.74 -13.57
C LYS A 100 -5.73 -14.46 -13.66
N LYS A 101 -5.49 -15.17 -14.77
CA LYS A 101 -4.22 -15.86 -15.01
C LYS A 101 -3.04 -14.87 -15.06
N VAL A 102 -3.22 -13.72 -15.73
CA VAL A 102 -2.19 -12.69 -15.77
C VAL A 102 -1.89 -12.15 -14.38
N ILE A 103 -2.90 -11.79 -13.58
CA ILE A 103 -2.70 -11.28 -12.21
C ILE A 103 -2.00 -12.33 -11.34
N PHE A 104 -2.34 -13.59 -11.47
CA PHE A 104 -1.67 -14.68 -10.75
C PHE A 104 -0.19 -14.78 -11.15
N LEU A 105 0.14 -14.68 -12.45
CA LEU A 105 1.52 -14.66 -12.92
C LEU A 105 2.30 -13.43 -12.43
N LEU A 106 1.65 -12.25 -12.36
CA LEU A 106 2.24 -11.04 -11.79
C LEU A 106 2.51 -11.19 -10.28
N ALA A 107 1.63 -11.86 -9.54
CA ALA A 107 1.86 -12.17 -8.13
C ALA A 107 3.07 -13.10 -7.94
N ILE A 108 3.21 -14.14 -8.79
CA ILE A 108 4.40 -15.01 -8.79
C ILE A 108 5.67 -14.22 -9.14
N LEU A 109 5.62 -13.40 -10.20
CA LEU A 109 6.75 -12.56 -10.61
C LEU A 109 7.20 -11.65 -9.47
N THR A 110 6.25 -11.01 -8.79
CA THR A 110 6.52 -10.16 -7.62
C THR A 110 7.16 -10.95 -6.48
N THR A 111 6.64 -12.13 -6.16
CA THR A 111 7.20 -12.99 -5.09
C THR A 111 8.63 -13.43 -5.42
N VAL A 112 8.89 -13.82 -6.68
CA VAL A 112 10.23 -14.16 -7.16
C VAL A 112 11.16 -12.94 -7.12
N ALA A 113 10.67 -11.75 -7.48
CA ALA A 113 11.45 -10.52 -7.39
C ALA A 113 11.85 -10.20 -5.95
N PHE A 114 10.96 -10.36 -4.97
CA PHE A 114 11.30 -10.20 -3.55
C PHE A 114 12.35 -11.22 -3.09
N PHE A 115 12.21 -12.48 -3.51
CA PHE A 115 13.20 -13.52 -3.20
C PHE A 115 14.57 -13.17 -3.79
N ILE A 116 14.65 -12.79 -5.07
CA ILE A 116 15.91 -12.41 -5.71
C ILE A 116 16.49 -11.15 -5.05
N SER A 117 15.64 -10.14 -4.79
CA SER A 117 16.07 -8.91 -4.16
C SER A 117 16.65 -9.15 -2.76
N SER A 118 16.09 -10.08 -1.98
CA SER A 118 16.61 -10.44 -0.66
C SER A 118 17.95 -11.18 -0.70
N LEU A 119 18.36 -11.71 -1.85
CA LEU A 119 19.71 -12.29 -2.06
C LEU A 119 20.73 -11.24 -2.50
N LEU A 120 20.28 -10.14 -3.10
CA LEU A 120 21.14 -9.07 -3.63
C LEU A 120 21.26 -7.88 -2.69
N GLN A 121 20.23 -7.65 -1.87
CA GLN A 121 20.12 -6.55 -0.92
C GLN A 121 19.97 -7.16 0.48
N ASP A 122 20.58 -6.56 1.50
CA ASP A 122 20.43 -7.03 2.87
C ASP A 122 19.01 -6.69 3.40
N PRO A 123 18.09 -7.67 3.54
CA PRO A 123 16.72 -7.40 3.94
C PRO A 123 16.57 -6.93 5.39
N MET A 124 17.63 -7.07 6.21
CA MET A 124 17.62 -6.62 7.61
C MET A 124 17.91 -5.13 7.72
N HIS A 125 18.77 -4.60 6.85
CA HIS A 125 19.24 -3.22 6.95
C HIS A 125 18.83 -2.34 5.76
N THR A 126 18.40 -2.96 4.64
CA THR A 126 18.08 -2.23 3.41
C THR A 126 16.67 -2.59 2.90
N GLY A 127 15.93 -1.61 2.42
CA GLY A 127 14.65 -1.86 1.75
C GLY A 127 14.84 -2.60 0.43
N LEU A 128 13.93 -3.53 0.12
CA LEU A 128 13.98 -4.34 -1.11
C LEU A 128 13.44 -3.55 -2.31
N TYR A 129 14.01 -2.36 -2.58
CA TYR A 129 13.49 -1.38 -3.55
C TYR A 129 13.44 -1.88 -5.00
N PHE A 130 14.32 -2.81 -5.42
CA PHE A 130 14.20 -3.42 -6.74
C PHE A 130 12.93 -4.27 -6.87
N ALA A 131 12.64 -5.07 -5.84
CA ALA A 131 11.41 -5.85 -5.81
C ALA A 131 10.18 -4.94 -5.72
N ASP A 132 10.24 -3.86 -4.95
CA ASP A 132 9.16 -2.87 -4.83
C ASP A 132 8.84 -2.20 -6.17
N MET A 133 9.84 -1.95 -7.00
CA MET A 133 9.62 -1.44 -8.37
C MET A 133 8.85 -2.45 -9.22
N VAL A 134 9.30 -3.70 -9.26
CA VAL A 134 8.63 -4.78 -10.01
C VAL A 134 7.19 -4.97 -9.51
N ALA A 135 7.01 -5.01 -8.19
CA ALA A 135 5.72 -5.19 -7.54
C ALA A 135 4.76 -4.03 -7.85
N SER A 136 5.24 -2.79 -7.77
CA SER A 136 4.46 -1.59 -8.05
C SER A 136 3.96 -1.55 -9.50
N TYR A 137 4.82 -1.79 -10.48
CA TYR A 137 4.40 -1.85 -11.89
C TYR A 137 3.46 -3.02 -12.17
N SER A 138 3.69 -4.18 -11.55
CA SER A 138 2.79 -5.33 -11.64
C SER A 138 1.41 -5.02 -11.07
N LEU A 139 1.35 -4.28 -9.96
CA LEU A 139 0.09 -3.84 -9.36
C LEU A 139 -0.61 -2.79 -10.25
N LEU A 140 0.11 -1.80 -10.78
CA LEU A 140 -0.44 -0.81 -11.72
C LEU A 140 -1.05 -1.49 -12.95
N PHE A 141 -0.39 -2.52 -13.49
CA PHE A 141 -0.93 -3.30 -14.59
C PHE A 141 -2.20 -4.07 -14.19
N SER A 142 -2.24 -4.64 -12.98
CA SER A 142 -3.43 -5.30 -12.45
C SER A 142 -4.62 -4.34 -12.29
N ILE A 143 -4.36 -3.11 -11.85
CA ILE A 143 -5.36 -2.03 -11.77
C ILE A 143 -5.87 -1.68 -13.18
N ALA A 144 -4.98 -1.57 -14.16
CA ALA A 144 -5.36 -1.29 -15.55
C ALA A 144 -6.24 -2.41 -16.14
N LEU A 145 -5.93 -3.69 -15.85
CA LEU A 145 -6.76 -4.83 -16.26
C LEU A 145 -8.15 -4.78 -15.63
N TYR A 146 -8.25 -4.41 -14.35
CA TYR A 146 -9.52 -4.23 -13.65
C TYR A 146 -10.38 -3.15 -14.33
N PHE A 147 -9.82 -1.97 -14.61
CA PHE A 147 -10.56 -0.91 -15.28
C PHE A 147 -10.94 -1.28 -16.72
N LYS A 148 -10.05 -1.98 -17.45
CA LYS A 148 -10.33 -2.50 -18.78
C LYS A 148 -11.52 -3.45 -18.79
N GLU A 149 -11.56 -4.40 -17.84
CA GLU A 149 -12.67 -5.34 -17.72
C GLU A 149 -13.99 -4.61 -17.41
N LYS A 150 -13.98 -3.69 -16.45
CA LYS A 150 -15.18 -2.92 -16.10
C LYS A 150 -15.71 -2.10 -17.28
N ARG A 151 -14.82 -1.53 -18.11
CA ARG A 151 -15.19 -0.84 -19.34
C ARG A 151 -15.83 -1.78 -20.37
N LEU A 152 -15.27 -2.98 -20.56
CA LEU A 152 -15.81 -3.99 -21.48
C LEU A 152 -17.17 -4.52 -21.03
N GLN A 153 -17.45 -4.54 -19.72
CA GLN A 153 -18.75 -4.87 -19.15
C GLN A 153 -19.79 -3.74 -19.28
N GLY A 154 -19.46 -2.63 -19.94
CA GLY A 154 -20.37 -1.49 -20.14
C GLY A 154 -20.48 -0.54 -18.95
N PHE A 155 -19.68 -0.73 -17.90
CA PHE A 155 -19.67 0.21 -16.78
C PHE A 155 -18.98 1.53 -17.16
N LYS A 156 -19.53 2.64 -16.68
CA LYS A 156 -18.85 3.94 -16.77
C LYS A 156 -17.52 3.87 -16.03
N ILE A 157 -16.47 4.47 -16.62
CA ILE A 157 -15.13 4.52 -15.99
C ILE A 157 -15.21 5.15 -14.60
N ILE A 158 -16.00 6.22 -14.45
CA ILE A 158 -16.17 6.93 -13.18
C ILE A 158 -17.38 6.35 -12.43
N GLN A 159 -17.13 5.45 -11.52
CA GLN A 159 -18.13 4.83 -10.65
C GLN A 159 -18.08 5.44 -9.25
N LYS A 160 -18.61 6.65 -9.09
CA LYS A 160 -18.54 7.42 -7.83
C LYS A 160 -19.06 6.68 -6.58
N ASN A 161 -19.95 5.69 -6.79
CA ASN A 161 -20.56 4.91 -5.70
C ASN A 161 -19.91 3.53 -5.50
N ASN A 162 -18.83 3.23 -6.20
CA ASN A 162 -18.09 1.97 -6.09
C ASN A 162 -16.83 2.19 -5.23
N LEU A 163 -16.74 1.49 -4.09
CA LEU A 163 -15.59 1.56 -3.19
C LEU A 163 -14.29 1.20 -3.93
N MET A 164 -14.32 0.13 -4.73
CA MET A 164 -13.15 -0.36 -5.43
C MET A 164 -12.59 0.62 -6.46
N PHE A 165 -13.46 1.46 -7.05
CA PHE A 165 -13.02 2.55 -7.93
C PHE A 165 -12.11 3.54 -7.19
N TRP A 166 -12.53 3.99 -6.00
CA TRP A 166 -11.75 4.95 -5.20
C TRP A 166 -10.45 4.35 -4.67
N ILE A 167 -10.50 3.08 -4.21
CA ILE A 167 -9.31 2.36 -3.78
C ILE A 167 -8.32 2.21 -4.94
N SER A 168 -8.79 1.79 -6.12
CA SER A 168 -7.93 1.62 -7.29
C SER A 168 -7.27 2.92 -7.74
N ILE A 169 -7.98 4.05 -7.70
CA ILE A 169 -7.40 5.36 -8.01
C ILE A 169 -6.34 5.76 -6.97
N GLY A 170 -6.63 5.56 -5.69
CA GLY A 170 -5.68 5.85 -4.62
C GLY A 170 -4.39 5.03 -4.77
N LEU A 171 -4.52 3.72 -4.97
CA LEU A 171 -3.38 2.84 -5.23
C LEU A 171 -2.63 3.22 -6.50
N PHE A 172 -3.34 3.54 -7.58
CA PHE A 172 -2.71 3.94 -8.84
C PHE A 172 -1.84 5.17 -8.67
N ILE A 173 -2.36 6.23 -8.06
CA ILE A 173 -1.62 7.48 -7.82
C ILE A 173 -0.40 7.23 -6.93
N PHE A 174 -0.57 6.47 -5.85
CA PHE A 174 0.51 6.17 -4.92
C PHE A 174 1.62 5.32 -5.57
N TYR A 175 1.26 4.19 -6.17
CA TYR A 175 2.25 3.26 -6.75
C TYR A 175 2.86 3.75 -8.07
N LEU A 176 2.29 4.78 -8.70
CA LEU A 176 2.94 5.46 -9.82
C LEU A 176 4.17 6.27 -9.36
N VAL A 177 4.14 6.80 -8.13
CA VAL A 177 5.18 7.71 -7.59
C VAL A 177 6.11 6.98 -6.62
N PHE A 178 5.56 6.13 -5.75
CA PHE A 178 6.28 5.45 -4.67
C PHE A 178 7.58 4.77 -5.10
N PRO A 179 7.62 3.89 -6.14
CA PRO A 179 8.82 3.13 -6.45
C PRO A 179 9.99 4.01 -6.88
N HIS A 180 9.70 5.13 -7.54
CA HIS A 180 10.75 6.08 -7.97
C HIS A 180 11.34 6.84 -6.80
N LEU A 181 10.46 7.33 -5.90
CA LEU A 181 10.92 8.02 -4.70
C LEU A 181 11.69 7.06 -3.79
N TYR A 182 11.23 5.83 -3.65
CA TYR A 182 11.86 4.82 -2.82
C TYR A 182 13.25 4.44 -3.35
N PHE A 183 13.38 4.24 -4.67
CA PHE A 183 14.66 4.03 -5.33
C PHE A 183 15.63 5.21 -5.09
N ILE A 184 15.19 6.45 -5.27
CA ILE A 184 16.01 7.64 -5.02
C ILE A 184 16.44 7.68 -3.55
N GLY A 185 15.57 7.29 -2.62
CA GLY A 185 15.89 7.30 -1.19
C GLY A 185 17.06 6.39 -0.81
N PHE A 186 17.23 5.27 -1.50
CA PHE A 186 18.32 4.32 -1.25
C PHE A 186 19.57 4.60 -2.10
N GLU A 187 19.42 4.91 -3.39
CA GLU A 187 20.56 5.11 -4.30
C GLU A 187 21.14 6.52 -4.23
N PHE A 188 20.31 7.52 -3.91
CA PHE A 188 20.69 8.94 -3.92
C PHE A 188 20.23 9.66 -2.65
N PRO A 189 20.72 9.29 -1.45
CA PRO A 189 20.25 9.84 -0.19
C PRO A 189 20.41 11.36 -0.06
N GLU A 190 21.41 11.94 -0.70
CA GLU A 190 21.62 13.40 -0.72
C GLU A 190 20.45 14.10 -1.41
N ILE A 191 20.05 13.63 -2.59
CA ILE A 191 18.90 14.13 -3.35
C ILE A 191 17.61 13.96 -2.55
N TRP A 192 17.44 12.80 -1.89
CA TRP A 192 16.29 12.53 -1.03
C TRP A 192 16.12 13.56 0.08
N ILE A 193 17.23 13.95 0.73
CA ILE A 193 17.25 14.92 1.83
C ILE A 193 17.02 16.34 1.30
N GLU A 194 17.76 16.75 0.26
CA GLU A 194 17.72 18.09 -0.33
C GLU A 194 16.30 18.45 -0.78
N TYR A 195 15.64 17.57 -1.55
CA TYR A 195 14.29 17.81 -2.08
C TYR A 195 13.18 17.36 -1.15
N ARG A 196 13.50 16.91 0.08
CA ARG A 196 12.54 16.49 1.11
C ARG A 196 11.53 15.44 0.58
N PHE A 197 11.98 14.48 -0.20
CA PHE A 197 11.12 13.48 -0.84
C PHE A 197 10.29 12.66 0.15
N ARG A 198 10.76 12.49 1.40
CA ARG A 198 9.98 11.91 2.47
C ARG A 198 8.64 12.63 2.68
N LYS A 199 8.62 13.98 2.65
CA LYS A 199 7.38 14.75 2.79
C LYS A 199 6.46 14.58 1.59
N ILE A 200 7.03 14.51 0.38
CA ILE A 200 6.27 14.26 -0.85
C ILE A 200 5.60 12.89 -0.76
N LEU A 201 6.35 11.85 -0.36
CA LEU A 201 5.81 10.51 -0.16
C LEU A 201 4.66 10.49 0.86
N GLN A 202 4.83 11.17 2.01
CA GLN A 202 3.78 11.29 3.03
C GLN A 202 2.51 11.96 2.48
N VAL A 203 2.63 12.97 1.61
CA VAL A 203 1.47 13.61 0.96
C VAL A 203 0.74 12.61 0.05
N PHE A 204 1.46 11.81 -0.74
CA PHE A 204 0.84 10.79 -1.59
C PHE A 204 0.13 9.70 -0.77
N ILE A 205 0.70 9.30 0.38
CA ILE A 205 0.04 8.42 1.34
C ILE A 205 -1.30 9.02 1.80
N VAL A 206 -1.29 10.27 2.23
CA VAL A 206 -2.51 10.95 2.71
C VAL A 206 -3.55 11.05 1.60
N ILE A 207 -3.16 11.41 0.37
CA ILE A 207 -4.08 11.45 -0.79
C ILE A 207 -4.72 10.08 -1.00
N MET A 208 -3.93 9.00 -0.99
CA MET A 208 -4.42 7.64 -1.16
C MET A 208 -5.46 7.29 -0.10
N TYR A 209 -5.18 7.56 1.17
CA TYR A 209 -6.10 7.24 2.27
C TYR A 209 -7.34 8.14 2.31
N ILE A 210 -7.24 9.40 1.90
CA ILE A 210 -8.42 10.27 1.68
C ILE A 210 -9.33 9.66 0.61
N LEU A 211 -8.76 9.14 -0.50
CA LEU A 211 -9.54 8.47 -1.53
C LEU A 211 -10.20 7.19 -1.01
N PHE A 212 -9.53 6.43 -0.13
CA PHE A 212 -10.15 5.29 0.55
C PHE A 212 -11.33 5.73 1.43
N CYS A 213 -11.18 6.78 2.23
CA CYS A 213 -12.28 7.36 3.02
C CYS A 213 -13.46 7.76 2.14
N VAL A 214 -13.21 8.45 1.02
CA VAL A 214 -14.25 8.81 0.06
C VAL A 214 -14.97 7.56 -0.46
N GLY A 215 -14.21 6.52 -0.77
CA GLY A 215 -14.74 5.23 -1.21
C GLY A 215 -15.65 4.58 -0.18
N PHE A 216 -15.22 4.51 1.08
CA PHE A 216 -16.02 3.95 2.19
C PHE A 216 -17.31 4.75 2.45
N LEU A 217 -17.23 6.06 2.41
CA LEU A 217 -18.39 6.93 2.66
C LEU A 217 -19.40 6.89 1.51
N LYS A 218 -18.92 6.99 0.25
CA LYS A 218 -19.78 7.03 -0.95
C LYS A 218 -20.20 5.67 -1.47
N GLY A 219 -19.47 4.60 -1.13
CA GLY A 219 -19.76 3.24 -1.57
C GLY A 219 -21.17 2.81 -1.22
N LYS A 220 -21.90 2.27 -2.22
CA LYS A 220 -23.25 1.73 -2.06
C LYS A 220 -23.21 0.22 -2.30
N ARG A 221 -23.92 -0.56 -1.49
CA ARG A 221 -23.97 -2.04 -1.59
C ARG A 221 -24.35 -2.54 -2.99
N SER A 222 -25.27 -1.86 -3.65
CA SER A 222 -25.69 -2.22 -5.03
C SER A 222 -24.61 -2.06 -6.10
N SER A 223 -23.47 -1.44 -5.79
CA SER A 223 -22.37 -1.22 -6.73
C SER A 223 -21.26 -2.30 -6.65
N PHE A 224 -21.44 -3.30 -5.78
CA PHE A 224 -20.47 -4.39 -5.55
C PHE A 224 -20.84 -5.70 -6.24
N ASN A 225 -22.03 -5.78 -6.83
CA ASN A 225 -22.52 -6.95 -7.58
C ASN A 225 -22.15 -6.87 -9.06
#